data_1bc159dbfe15dc9d0485750a482c9158
#
_entry.id   1bc159dbfe15dc9d0485750a482c9158
#
_cell.length_a   1.000
_cell.length_b   1.000
_cell.length_c   1.000
_cell.angle_alpha   90.00
_cell.angle_beta   90.00
_cell.angle_gamma   90.00
#
_symmetry.space_group_name_H-M   'P 1'
#
loop_
_entity.id
_entity.type
_entity.pdbx_description
1 polymer ?
#
loop_
_entity_poly.entity_id
_entity_poly.type
_entity_poly.pdbx_seq_one_letter_code
_entity_poly.pdbx_strand_id
1 'polypeptide(L)'
;MTETMTKTMTKQVHWNGNVQEEAMTILQAGKGMIVSPTKVGYIIMTTDKAGLERKFSAKNRKRNKPGVVLCGSMAELEELAEMTPEIRDLYQKHWDQDILLGCILPWKKTGMAQLPDDGCQELMMDQRQTSCFVIKFGRPSEQIAKELWEKNHQFAFASSANPSGQGNRGLVTGIGERIEEAADLVIEADDYVASIQPDKNIDTRYEQGVMVSMVDQDGQLIPEQNNQVGIQPCPIVIRKGLDIDKIMANMALIFTSFDYRHGFYY
;
A
#
# COMPACT_ATOMS: atom_id res chain seq x y z
N MET A 1 -5.01 23.45 36.84
CA MET A 1 -4.66 22.03 36.91
C MET A 1 -4.02 21.67 35.56
N THR A 2 -2.72 21.54 35.56
CA THR A 2 -1.95 21.18 34.33
C THR A 2 -1.99 19.66 34.25
N GLU A 3 -2.80 19.11 33.29
CA GLU A 3 -2.74 17.69 32.96
C GLU A 3 -1.36 17.43 32.37
N THR A 4 -0.54 16.75 33.09
CA THR A 4 0.72 16.20 32.62
C THR A 4 0.35 15.05 31.67
N MET A 5 0.28 15.29 30.36
CA MET A 5 0.19 14.22 29.37
C MET A 5 1.43 13.35 29.55
N THR A 6 1.25 12.18 30.12
CA THR A 6 2.28 11.14 30.16
C THR A 6 2.54 10.74 28.70
N LYS A 7 3.68 11.17 28.13
CA LYS A 7 4.13 10.77 26.80
C LYS A 7 4.33 9.24 26.84
N THR A 8 3.41 8.49 26.28
CA THR A 8 3.56 7.06 26.11
C THR A 8 4.73 6.86 25.13
N MET A 9 5.81 6.27 25.59
CA MET A 9 6.96 5.97 24.72
C MET A 9 6.50 4.97 23.64
N THR A 10 6.76 5.28 22.39
CA THR A 10 6.55 4.35 21.27
C THR A 10 7.33 3.07 21.53
N LYS A 11 6.66 1.94 21.41
CA LYS A 11 7.31 0.65 21.56
C LYS A 11 7.97 0.25 20.24
N GLN A 12 9.27 -0.03 20.28
CA GLN A 12 10.00 -0.62 19.17
C GLN A 12 10.25 -2.10 19.45
N VAL A 13 9.99 -2.95 18.46
CA VAL A 13 10.21 -4.39 18.53
C VAL A 13 10.95 -4.87 17.30
N HIS A 14 11.83 -5.84 17.45
CA HIS A 14 12.49 -6.47 16.33
C HIS A 14 11.62 -7.62 15.78
N TRP A 15 11.46 -7.68 14.46
CA TRP A 15 10.67 -8.75 13.83
C TRP A 15 11.36 -10.11 13.96
N ASN A 16 10.63 -11.09 14.42
CA ASN A 16 11.13 -12.44 14.69
C ASN A 16 10.75 -13.49 13.62
N GLY A 17 10.22 -13.04 12.47
CA GLY A 17 9.75 -13.92 11.38
C GLY A 17 8.27 -14.30 11.44
N ASN A 18 7.60 -14.06 12.55
CA ASN A 18 6.18 -14.38 12.77
C ASN A 18 5.30 -13.12 12.67
N VAL A 19 3.97 -13.33 12.64
CA VAL A 19 3.00 -12.25 12.79
C VAL A 19 3.21 -11.59 14.16
N GLN A 20 3.24 -10.28 14.17
CA GLN A 20 3.42 -9.50 15.39
C GLN A 20 2.06 -9.36 16.10
N GLU A 21 1.81 -10.19 17.11
CA GLU A 21 0.53 -10.22 17.85
C GLU A 21 0.14 -8.86 18.44
N GLU A 22 1.11 -8.10 18.92
CA GLU A 22 0.87 -6.76 19.45
C GLU A 22 0.37 -5.79 18.36
N ALA A 23 0.92 -5.88 17.14
CA ALA A 23 0.44 -5.12 16.00
C ALA A 23 -1.02 -5.44 15.69
N MET A 24 -1.37 -6.74 15.72
CA MET A 24 -2.75 -7.19 15.55
C MET A 24 -3.68 -6.59 16.62
N THR A 25 -3.27 -6.66 17.89
CA THR A 25 -4.05 -6.10 19.01
C THR A 25 -4.31 -4.59 18.83
N ILE A 26 -3.27 -3.83 18.47
CA ILE A 26 -3.36 -2.37 18.25
C ILE A 26 -4.31 -2.06 17.09
N LEU A 27 -4.15 -2.74 15.95
CA LEU A 27 -4.93 -2.45 14.76
C LEU A 27 -6.39 -2.92 14.89
N GLN A 28 -6.63 -4.06 15.53
CA GLN A 28 -7.98 -4.58 15.77
C GLN A 28 -8.79 -3.70 16.73
N ALA A 29 -8.13 -3.08 17.69
CA ALA A 29 -8.79 -2.16 18.62
C ALA A 29 -9.29 -0.86 17.96
N GLY A 30 -8.87 -0.58 16.73
CA GLY A 30 -9.14 0.68 16.03
C GLY A 30 -8.30 1.86 16.54
N LYS A 31 -8.27 2.95 15.77
CA LYS A 31 -7.48 4.17 16.03
C LYS A 31 -5.95 3.96 16.06
N GLY A 32 -5.51 2.71 15.86
CA GLY A 32 -4.11 2.32 15.90
C GLY A 32 -3.32 2.83 14.70
N MET A 33 -2.05 3.14 14.94
CA MET A 33 -1.08 3.46 13.90
C MET A 33 0.23 2.76 14.20
N ILE A 34 0.62 1.83 13.35
CA ILE A 34 1.90 1.12 13.48
C ILE A 34 2.82 1.44 12.32
N VAL A 35 4.12 1.24 12.52
CA VAL A 35 5.13 1.23 11.45
C VAL A 35 5.59 -0.21 11.26
N SER A 36 5.58 -0.68 10.02
CA SER A 36 5.91 -2.05 9.66
C SER A 36 6.74 -2.12 8.39
N PRO A 37 7.71 -3.05 8.28
CA PRO A 37 8.53 -3.19 7.09
C PRO A 37 7.79 -3.85 5.94
N THR A 38 8.27 -3.57 4.73
CA THR A 38 7.85 -4.15 3.45
C THR A 38 9.07 -4.52 2.61
N LYS A 39 8.86 -5.00 1.38
CA LYS A 39 9.94 -5.25 0.40
C LYS A 39 10.74 -4.00 0.02
N VAL A 40 10.19 -2.81 0.20
CA VAL A 40 10.77 -1.54 -0.28
C VAL A 40 11.00 -0.51 0.83
N GLY A 41 10.95 -0.94 2.08
CA GLY A 41 11.14 -0.08 3.24
C GLY A 41 9.94 -0.11 4.17
N TYR A 42 9.77 0.92 4.97
CA TYR A 42 8.77 0.99 6.03
C TYR A 42 7.50 1.72 5.59
N ILE A 43 6.36 1.23 6.05
CA ILE A 43 5.05 1.84 5.87
C ILE A 43 4.38 2.12 7.20
N ILE A 44 3.50 3.11 7.22
CA ILE A 44 2.51 3.30 8.27
C ILE A 44 1.30 2.45 7.90
N MET A 45 0.78 1.66 8.85
CA MET A 45 -0.44 0.88 8.70
C MET A 45 -1.50 1.34 9.69
N THR A 46 -2.74 1.43 9.24
CA THR A 46 -3.93 1.79 10.01
C THR A 46 -5.15 1.05 9.48
N THR A 47 -6.26 1.01 10.22
CA THR A 47 -7.47 0.25 9.85
C THR A 47 -8.74 1.09 9.75
N ASP A 48 -8.72 2.35 10.20
CA ASP A 48 -9.89 3.22 10.30
C ASP A 48 -9.56 4.70 10.04
N LYS A 49 -10.59 5.55 10.07
CA LYS A 49 -10.44 7.00 9.88
C LYS A 49 -9.52 7.63 10.92
N ALA A 50 -9.64 7.25 12.19
CA ALA A 50 -8.84 7.86 13.26
C ALA A 50 -7.34 7.55 13.07
N GLY A 51 -6.99 6.32 12.71
CA GLY A 51 -5.64 5.94 12.35
C GLY A 51 -5.13 6.67 11.09
N LEU A 52 -5.98 6.81 10.06
CA LEU A 52 -5.65 7.58 8.86
C LEU A 52 -5.38 9.06 9.17
N GLU A 53 -6.17 9.70 10.04
CA GLU A 53 -5.95 11.07 10.50
C GLU A 53 -4.61 11.21 11.23
N ARG A 54 -4.28 10.29 12.13
CA ARG A 54 -2.97 10.24 12.78
C ARG A 54 -1.83 10.15 11.77
N LYS A 55 -1.97 9.29 10.76
CA LYS A 55 -1.00 9.15 9.66
C LYS A 55 -0.78 10.47 8.92
N PHE A 56 -1.84 11.20 8.57
CA PHE A 56 -1.71 12.49 7.89
C PHE A 56 -1.03 13.53 8.76
N SER A 57 -1.38 13.58 10.06
CA SER A 57 -0.75 14.47 11.03
C SER A 57 0.73 14.16 11.22
N ALA A 58 1.10 12.89 11.41
CA ALA A 58 2.49 12.46 11.59
C ALA A 58 3.37 12.83 10.39
N LYS A 59 2.83 12.68 9.17
CA LYS A 59 3.55 13.00 7.92
C LYS A 59 3.52 14.49 7.56
N ASN A 60 2.76 15.32 8.26
CA ASN A 60 2.47 16.71 7.85
C ASN A 60 2.08 16.80 6.36
N ARG A 61 1.19 15.92 5.93
CA ARG A 61 0.86 15.71 4.51
C ARG A 61 -0.52 16.24 4.18
N LYS A 62 -0.64 16.84 2.98
CA LYS A 62 -1.95 17.24 2.44
C LYS A 62 -2.83 16.00 2.21
N ARG A 63 -4.14 16.13 2.46
CA ARG A 63 -5.12 15.03 2.35
C ARG A 63 -5.43 14.59 0.91
N ASN A 64 -4.94 15.31 -0.10
CA ASN A 64 -5.11 14.98 -1.52
C ASN A 64 -4.26 13.79 -2.01
N LYS A 65 -3.50 13.15 -1.12
CA LYS A 65 -2.76 11.92 -1.44
C LYS A 65 -3.30 10.77 -0.57
N PRO A 66 -4.31 10.03 -1.05
CA PRO A 66 -4.97 8.99 -0.27
C PRO A 66 -3.99 7.91 0.20
N GLY A 67 -4.39 7.15 1.20
CA GLY A 67 -3.73 5.93 1.58
C GLY A 67 -3.93 4.86 0.51
N VAL A 68 -3.04 3.87 0.46
CA VAL A 68 -3.24 2.67 -0.35
C VAL A 68 -3.99 1.61 0.45
N VAL A 69 -4.67 0.71 -0.24
CA VAL A 69 -5.32 -0.48 0.33
C VAL A 69 -4.36 -1.65 0.20
N LEU A 70 -4.04 -2.28 1.31
CA LEU A 70 -3.16 -3.45 1.35
C LEU A 70 -4.01 -4.72 1.30
N CYS A 71 -3.88 -5.50 0.23
CA CYS A 71 -4.57 -6.77 0.09
C CYS A 71 -3.65 -7.94 0.44
N GLY A 72 -3.93 -8.63 1.53
CA GLY A 72 -3.18 -9.78 2.01
C GLY A 72 -3.49 -11.08 1.25
N SER A 73 -4.48 -11.08 0.36
CA SER A 73 -4.85 -12.21 -0.51
C SER A 73 -5.47 -11.75 -1.83
N MET A 74 -5.44 -12.62 -2.84
CA MET A 74 -6.16 -12.39 -4.10
C MET A 74 -7.68 -12.37 -3.89
N ALA A 75 -8.19 -13.19 -2.98
CA ALA A 75 -9.62 -13.22 -2.64
C ALA A 75 -10.09 -11.87 -2.09
N GLU A 76 -9.33 -11.27 -1.17
CA GLU A 76 -9.59 -9.92 -0.66
C GLU A 76 -9.63 -8.89 -1.80
N LEU A 77 -8.60 -8.87 -2.64
CA LEU A 77 -8.53 -7.96 -3.78
C LEU A 77 -9.75 -8.11 -4.71
N GLU A 78 -10.10 -9.36 -5.06
CA GLU A 78 -11.23 -9.67 -5.94
C GLU A 78 -12.59 -9.29 -5.31
N GLU A 79 -12.70 -9.31 -4.00
CA GLU A 79 -13.90 -8.88 -3.29
C GLU A 79 -14.06 -7.36 -3.30
N LEU A 80 -12.96 -6.63 -3.21
CA LEU A 80 -12.96 -5.18 -3.02
C LEU A 80 -12.93 -4.37 -4.32
N ALA A 81 -12.11 -4.77 -5.31
CA ALA A 81 -11.81 -3.98 -6.50
C ALA A 81 -12.53 -4.46 -7.75
N GLU A 82 -13.00 -3.52 -8.57
CA GLU A 82 -13.47 -3.83 -9.92
C GLU A 82 -12.27 -4.09 -10.84
N MET A 83 -12.33 -5.19 -11.60
CA MET A 83 -11.25 -5.60 -12.50
C MET A 83 -11.82 -6.24 -13.76
N THR A 84 -11.18 -5.97 -14.90
CA THR A 84 -11.36 -6.78 -16.11
C THR A 84 -10.60 -8.11 -15.96
N PRO A 85 -10.91 -9.14 -16.77
CA PRO A 85 -10.13 -10.37 -16.80
C PRO A 85 -8.63 -10.14 -17.02
N GLU A 86 -8.24 -9.23 -17.90
CA GLU A 86 -6.83 -8.89 -18.15
C GLU A 86 -6.14 -8.30 -16.92
N ILE A 87 -6.82 -7.43 -16.17
CA ILE A 87 -6.29 -6.85 -14.93
C ILE A 87 -6.16 -7.93 -13.85
N ARG A 88 -7.14 -8.83 -13.76
CA ARG A 88 -7.09 -9.97 -12.85
C ARG A 88 -5.91 -10.90 -13.17
N ASP A 89 -5.69 -11.20 -14.44
CA ASP A 89 -4.57 -12.03 -14.90
C ASP A 89 -3.22 -11.37 -14.59
N LEU A 90 -3.13 -10.04 -14.75
CA LEU A 90 -1.94 -9.29 -14.34
C LEU A 90 -1.65 -9.47 -12.86
N TYR A 91 -2.64 -9.26 -11.99
CA TYR A 91 -2.47 -9.43 -10.56
C TYR A 91 -2.12 -10.87 -10.19
N GLN A 92 -2.81 -11.87 -10.77
CA GLN A 92 -2.52 -13.27 -10.52
C GLN A 92 -1.08 -13.63 -10.91
N LYS A 93 -0.61 -13.16 -12.06
CA LYS A 93 0.76 -13.38 -12.51
C LYS A 93 1.79 -12.80 -11.55
N HIS A 94 1.54 -11.59 -11.03
CA HIS A 94 2.41 -10.96 -10.03
C HIS A 94 2.33 -11.66 -8.66
N TRP A 95 1.14 -12.13 -8.30
CA TRP A 95 0.95 -12.92 -7.09
C TRP A 95 1.79 -14.19 -7.12
N ASP A 96 1.73 -14.94 -8.22
CA ASP A 96 2.46 -16.21 -8.40
C ASP A 96 3.98 -16.02 -8.44
N GLN A 97 4.43 -14.88 -8.92
CA GLN A 97 5.85 -14.51 -9.01
C GLN A 97 6.38 -13.80 -7.76
N ASP A 98 5.55 -13.61 -6.75
CA ASP A 98 5.88 -12.82 -5.54
C ASP A 98 6.37 -11.39 -5.84
N ILE A 99 5.77 -10.72 -6.83
CA ILE A 99 6.12 -9.36 -7.26
C ILE A 99 5.17 -8.34 -6.64
N LEU A 100 5.73 -7.32 -5.97
CA LEU A 100 5.00 -6.18 -5.44
C LEU A 100 4.37 -5.37 -6.57
N LEU A 101 3.04 -5.25 -6.55
CA LEU A 101 2.28 -4.46 -7.52
C LEU A 101 1.18 -3.65 -6.83
N GLY A 102 1.03 -2.39 -7.24
CA GLY A 102 -0.12 -1.57 -6.90
C GLY A 102 -0.82 -1.07 -8.17
N CYS A 103 -2.14 -1.27 -8.27
CA CYS A 103 -2.93 -0.67 -9.34
C CYS A 103 -4.03 0.22 -8.78
N ILE A 104 -4.28 1.33 -9.47
CA ILE A 104 -5.41 2.21 -9.19
C ILE A 104 -6.63 1.63 -9.88
N LEU A 105 -7.65 1.32 -9.08
CA LEU A 105 -8.88 0.65 -9.49
C LEU A 105 -10.11 1.29 -8.83
N PRO A 106 -11.29 1.20 -9.45
CA PRO A 106 -12.55 1.50 -8.78
C PRO A 106 -12.87 0.42 -7.75
N TRP A 107 -13.68 0.79 -6.77
CA TRP A 107 -14.22 -0.16 -5.79
C TRP A 107 -15.45 -0.87 -6.31
N LYS A 108 -15.58 -2.15 -6.03
CA LYS A 108 -16.87 -2.83 -6.14
C LYS A 108 -17.87 -2.23 -5.16
N LYS A 109 -19.13 -2.13 -5.55
CA LYS A 109 -20.20 -1.68 -4.64
C LYS A 109 -20.28 -2.51 -3.36
N THR A 110 -20.05 -3.82 -3.48
CA THR A 110 -20.00 -4.76 -2.36
C THR A 110 -18.80 -4.49 -1.45
N GLY A 111 -17.65 -4.16 -1.99
CA GLY A 111 -16.46 -3.78 -1.22
C GLY A 111 -16.63 -2.45 -0.50
N MET A 112 -17.22 -1.45 -1.17
CA MET A 112 -17.55 -0.16 -0.55
C MET A 112 -18.53 -0.30 0.61
N ALA A 113 -19.50 -1.20 0.50
CA ALA A 113 -20.49 -1.44 1.55
C ALA A 113 -19.90 -2.07 2.83
N GLN A 114 -18.69 -2.61 2.76
CA GLN A 114 -17.97 -3.20 3.90
C GLN A 114 -17.06 -2.19 4.61
N LEU A 115 -16.83 -1.02 4.00
CA LEU A 115 -16.01 0.01 4.63
C LEU A 115 -16.64 0.48 5.94
N PRO A 116 -15.82 0.81 6.97
CA PRO A 116 -16.31 1.41 8.18
C PRO A 116 -17.14 2.68 7.91
N ASP A 117 -18.30 2.81 8.56
CA ASP A 117 -19.12 4.02 8.47
C ASP A 117 -18.55 5.12 9.39
N ASP A 118 -17.30 5.46 9.19
CA ASP A 118 -16.56 6.45 9.96
C ASP A 118 -16.04 7.60 9.08
N GLY A 119 -16.28 7.53 7.77
CA GLY A 119 -15.80 8.50 6.78
C GLY A 119 -14.33 8.30 6.36
N CYS A 120 -13.75 7.10 6.54
CA CYS A 120 -12.39 6.78 6.07
C CYS A 120 -12.25 6.92 4.55
N GLN A 121 -13.34 6.80 3.81
CA GLN A 121 -13.38 6.93 2.35
C GLN A 121 -12.72 8.22 1.85
N GLU A 122 -12.92 9.34 2.53
CA GLU A 122 -12.34 10.63 2.18
C GLU A 122 -10.79 10.66 2.27
N LEU A 123 -10.21 9.70 2.99
CA LEU A 123 -8.78 9.64 3.28
C LEU A 123 -8.04 8.52 2.54
N MET A 124 -8.78 7.57 1.94
CA MET A 124 -8.21 6.41 1.26
C MET A 124 -8.67 6.29 -0.21
N MET A 125 -9.60 7.12 -0.66
CA MET A 125 -9.99 7.26 -2.06
C MET A 125 -9.56 8.62 -2.63
N ASP A 126 -9.33 8.66 -3.92
CA ASP A 126 -9.19 9.93 -4.64
C ASP A 126 -10.57 10.52 -5.01
N GLN A 127 -10.57 11.69 -5.65
CA GLN A 127 -11.82 12.38 -6.07
C GLN A 127 -12.66 11.57 -7.06
N ARG A 128 -12.06 10.60 -7.75
CA ARG A 128 -12.72 9.70 -8.70
C ARG A 128 -13.30 8.45 -8.01
N GLN A 129 -13.22 8.37 -6.67
CA GLN A 129 -13.60 7.21 -5.86
C GLN A 129 -12.79 5.95 -6.19
N THR A 130 -11.51 6.14 -6.56
CA THR A 130 -10.58 5.06 -6.80
C THR A 130 -9.53 4.96 -5.69
N SER A 131 -8.96 3.78 -5.52
CA SER A 131 -7.84 3.54 -4.60
C SER A 131 -6.73 2.76 -5.29
N CYS A 132 -5.52 2.85 -4.74
CA CYS A 132 -4.44 1.97 -5.14
C CYS A 132 -4.50 0.69 -4.30
N PHE A 133 -4.80 -0.44 -4.92
CA PHE A 133 -4.80 -1.76 -4.29
C PHE A 133 -3.44 -2.42 -4.48
N VAL A 134 -2.81 -2.80 -3.38
CA VAL A 134 -1.42 -3.28 -3.36
C VAL A 134 -1.36 -4.72 -2.88
N ILE A 135 -0.63 -5.56 -3.62
CA ILE A 135 -0.36 -6.96 -3.28
C ILE A 135 1.15 -7.22 -3.15
N LYS A 136 1.51 -8.31 -2.50
CA LYS A 136 2.89 -8.82 -2.41
C LYS A 136 3.89 -7.79 -1.88
N PHE A 137 3.44 -6.98 -0.93
CA PHE A 137 4.23 -5.90 -0.35
C PHE A 137 5.25 -6.37 0.70
N GLY A 138 5.21 -7.64 1.11
CA GLY A 138 6.24 -8.25 1.94
C GLY A 138 5.89 -8.32 3.44
N ARG A 139 6.69 -9.11 4.14
CA ARG A 139 6.47 -9.44 5.56
C ARG A 139 7.09 -8.39 6.49
N PRO A 140 6.58 -8.23 7.71
CA PRO A 140 5.37 -8.84 8.28
C PRO A 140 4.08 -8.15 7.85
N SER A 141 4.14 -7.01 7.17
CA SER A 141 2.97 -6.20 6.79
C SER A 141 1.91 -7.00 6.05
N GLU A 142 2.33 -7.88 5.12
CA GLU A 142 1.41 -8.75 4.35
C GLU A 142 0.70 -9.77 5.24
N GLN A 143 1.42 -10.34 6.21
CA GLN A 143 0.83 -11.27 7.18
C GLN A 143 -0.20 -10.56 8.06
N ILE A 144 0.11 -9.37 8.54
CA ILE A 144 -0.80 -8.54 9.36
C ILE A 144 -2.06 -8.19 8.55
N ALA A 145 -1.93 -7.68 7.33
CA ALA A 145 -3.07 -7.35 6.48
C ALA A 145 -3.96 -8.56 6.21
N LYS A 146 -3.35 -9.70 5.88
CA LYS A 146 -4.07 -10.95 5.65
C LYS A 146 -4.88 -11.38 6.89
N GLU A 147 -4.28 -11.37 8.08
CA GLU A 147 -4.98 -11.76 9.31
C GLU A 147 -6.08 -10.78 9.70
N LEU A 148 -5.89 -9.48 9.51
CA LEU A 148 -6.93 -8.47 9.74
C LEU A 148 -8.16 -8.76 8.88
N TRP A 149 -7.95 -9.06 7.61
CA TRP A 149 -9.04 -9.39 6.69
C TRP A 149 -9.70 -10.74 7.02
N GLU A 150 -8.93 -11.81 7.11
CA GLU A 150 -9.46 -13.17 7.28
C GLU A 150 -10.18 -13.38 8.63
N LYS A 151 -9.69 -12.74 9.71
CA LYS A 151 -10.24 -12.93 11.04
C LYS A 151 -11.33 -11.91 11.42
N ASN A 152 -11.23 -10.69 10.89
CA ASN A 152 -12.05 -9.56 11.38
C ASN A 152 -12.76 -8.79 10.26
N HIS A 153 -12.52 -9.11 8.99
CA HIS A 153 -12.93 -8.30 7.83
C HIS A 153 -12.52 -6.82 7.97
N GLN A 154 -11.33 -6.59 8.56
CA GLN A 154 -10.76 -5.27 8.72
C GLN A 154 -9.80 -4.95 7.58
N PHE A 155 -9.96 -3.74 7.03
CA PHE A 155 -9.07 -3.21 6.00
C PHE A 155 -7.74 -2.77 6.58
N ALA A 156 -6.69 -2.91 5.80
CA ALA A 156 -5.39 -2.33 6.08
C ALA A 156 -5.10 -1.19 5.11
N PHE A 157 -4.97 0.03 5.62
CA PHE A 157 -4.60 1.21 4.86
C PHE A 157 -3.15 1.59 5.16
N ALA A 158 -2.43 2.04 4.13
CA ALA A 158 -1.02 2.36 4.31
C ALA A 158 -0.55 3.60 3.55
N SER A 159 0.60 4.08 3.97
CA SER A 159 1.47 4.96 3.19
C SER A 159 2.93 4.74 3.62
N SER A 160 3.89 5.13 2.79
CA SER A 160 5.31 5.07 3.17
C SER A 160 5.58 5.78 4.51
N ALA A 161 6.35 5.17 5.40
CA ALA A 161 6.78 5.76 6.67
C ALA A 161 8.06 6.59 6.45
N ASN A 162 7.90 7.83 6.03
CA ASN A 162 8.99 8.77 5.78
C ASN A 162 8.49 10.21 5.85
N PRO A 163 9.35 11.17 6.17
CA PRO A 163 9.03 12.59 6.03
C PRO A 163 8.61 12.91 4.59
N SER A 164 7.68 13.85 4.42
CA SER A 164 7.15 14.18 3.10
C SER A 164 8.25 14.60 2.13
N GLY A 165 8.30 13.95 0.95
CA GLY A 165 9.30 14.22 -0.09
C GLY A 165 10.66 13.53 0.09
N GLN A 166 10.83 12.69 1.12
CA GLN A 166 12.02 11.89 1.35
C GLN A 166 11.69 10.40 1.30
N GLY A 167 12.68 9.52 1.10
CA GLY A 167 12.56 8.07 1.31
C GLY A 167 12.99 7.69 2.73
N ASN A 168 12.68 6.46 3.17
CA ASN A 168 13.24 5.91 4.41
C ASN A 168 14.47 5.01 4.16
N ARG A 169 14.88 4.89 2.90
CA ARG A 169 16.06 4.09 2.46
C ARG A 169 16.04 2.63 2.91
N GLY A 170 14.85 2.11 3.28
CA GLY A 170 14.70 0.79 3.84
C GLY A 170 15.33 0.62 5.22
N LEU A 171 15.46 1.68 5.98
CA LEU A 171 15.97 1.71 7.35
C LEU A 171 14.90 2.24 8.30
N VAL A 172 14.79 1.65 9.48
CA VAL A 172 13.87 2.12 10.52
C VAL A 172 14.21 3.56 10.95
N THR A 173 15.48 3.92 10.99
CA THR A 173 15.94 5.29 11.31
C THR A 173 15.52 6.33 10.26
N GLY A 174 15.14 5.90 9.07
CA GLY A 174 14.67 6.77 7.99
C GLY A 174 13.19 7.16 8.08
N ILE A 175 12.43 6.61 9.05
CA ILE A 175 11.00 6.95 9.22
C ILE A 175 10.80 8.37 9.74
N GLY A 176 11.76 8.89 10.52
CA GLY A 176 11.74 10.22 11.10
C GLY A 176 11.00 10.30 12.44
N GLU A 177 11.50 11.16 13.32
CA GLU A 177 11.06 11.30 14.72
C GLU A 177 9.54 11.50 14.87
N ARG A 178 8.92 12.34 14.05
CA ARG A 178 7.48 12.61 14.13
C ARG A 178 6.62 11.37 13.89
N ILE A 179 7.02 10.49 12.98
CA ILE A 179 6.30 9.24 12.69
C ILE A 179 6.57 8.26 13.82
N GLU A 180 7.81 8.15 14.25
CA GLU A 180 8.21 7.31 15.37
C GLU A 180 7.43 7.67 16.63
N GLU A 181 7.39 8.94 17.01
CA GLU A 181 6.64 9.41 18.18
C GLU A 181 5.12 9.26 18.09
N ALA A 182 4.57 9.28 16.86
CA ALA A 182 3.13 9.14 16.63
C ALA A 182 2.68 7.68 16.55
N ALA A 183 3.57 6.73 16.27
CA ALA A 183 3.25 5.31 16.16
C ALA A 183 3.03 4.67 17.53
N ASP A 184 2.09 3.74 17.61
CA ASP A 184 1.87 2.92 18.82
C ASP A 184 2.88 1.77 18.91
N LEU A 185 3.37 1.33 17.74
CA LEU A 185 4.37 0.27 17.60
C LEU A 185 5.21 0.52 16.35
N VAL A 186 6.52 0.28 16.46
CA VAL A 186 7.46 0.24 15.35
C VAL A 186 8.05 -1.17 15.29
N ILE A 187 7.83 -1.87 14.19
CA ILE A 187 8.42 -3.20 13.92
C ILE A 187 9.66 -2.99 13.08
N GLU A 188 10.82 -3.30 13.63
CA GLU A 188 12.12 -3.19 12.96
C GLU A 188 12.47 -4.50 12.23
N ALA A 189 12.91 -4.40 10.97
CA ALA A 189 13.44 -5.51 10.19
C ALA A 189 14.32 -5.01 9.04
N ASP A 190 15.31 -4.19 9.31
CA ASP A 190 16.21 -3.61 8.30
C ASP A 190 16.91 -4.69 7.46
N ASP A 191 17.32 -5.80 8.10
CA ASP A 191 17.96 -6.93 7.42
C ASP A 191 17.02 -7.61 6.41
N TYR A 192 15.75 -7.76 6.76
CA TYR A 192 14.75 -8.28 5.82
C TYR A 192 14.60 -7.36 4.61
N VAL A 193 14.44 -6.05 4.83
CA VAL A 193 14.32 -5.09 3.73
C VAL A 193 15.57 -5.11 2.83
N ALA A 194 16.75 -5.19 3.43
CA ALA A 194 18.01 -5.30 2.69
C ALA A 194 18.08 -6.61 1.86
N SER A 195 17.60 -7.72 2.41
CA SER A 195 17.64 -9.04 1.76
C SER A 195 16.80 -9.13 0.48
N ILE A 196 15.81 -8.26 0.31
CA ILE A 196 14.96 -8.22 -0.89
C ILE A 196 15.72 -7.71 -2.12
N GLN A 197 16.72 -6.86 -1.91
CA GLN A 197 17.53 -6.27 -2.98
C GLN A 197 19.04 -6.47 -2.67
N PRO A 198 19.53 -7.71 -2.70
CA PRO A 198 20.87 -8.05 -2.20
C PRO A 198 22.01 -7.36 -2.98
N ASP A 199 21.78 -7.04 -4.26
CA ASP A 199 22.74 -6.38 -5.14
C ASP A 199 22.68 -4.84 -5.05
N LYS A 200 21.89 -4.31 -4.12
CA LYS A 200 21.68 -2.86 -3.92
C LYS A 200 22.11 -2.45 -2.52
N ASN A 201 22.60 -1.22 -2.42
CA ASN A 201 22.87 -0.56 -1.14
C ASN A 201 21.77 0.48 -0.82
N ILE A 202 21.90 1.17 0.30
CA ILE A 202 20.94 2.17 0.78
C ILE A 202 20.72 3.34 -0.18
N ASP A 203 21.67 3.62 -1.09
CA ASP A 203 21.57 4.72 -2.05
C ASP A 203 21.02 4.27 -3.41
N THR A 204 21.03 2.97 -3.69
CA THR A 204 20.68 2.41 -5.00
C THR A 204 19.43 1.53 -4.99
N ARG A 205 18.93 1.12 -3.82
CA ARG A 205 17.72 0.30 -3.72
C ARG A 205 16.47 1.07 -4.10
N TYR A 206 15.49 0.37 -4.62
CA TYR A 206 14.14 0.92 -4.78
C TYR A 206 13.48 1.07 -3.41
N GLU A 207 12.89 2.25 -3.16
CA GLU A 207 12.15 2.59 -1.93
C GLU A 207 10.65 2.62 -2.15
N GLN A 208 10.17 2.14 -3.30
CA GLN A 208 8.75 2.12 -3.65
C GLN A 208 8.43 0.98 -4.62
N GLY A 209 7.19 0.52 -4.57
CA GLY A 209 6.64 -0.39 -5.58
C GLY A 209 6.24 0.35 -6.86
N VAL A 210 6.07 -0.40 -7.93
CA VAL A 210 5.48 0.10 -9.18
C VAL A 210 4.01 0.39 -8.96
N MET A 211 3.50 1.43 -9.62
CA MET A 211 2.08 1.77 -9.60
C MET A 211 1.58 1.93 -11.03
N VAL A 212 0.45 1.27 -11.32
CA VAL A 212 -0.20 1.30 -12.62
C VAL A 212 -1.60 1.88 -12.46
N SER A 213 -1.98 2.83 -13.31
CA SER A 213 -3.37 3.29 -13.41
C SER A 213 -4.11 2.37 -14.38
N MET A 214 -5.21 1.77 -13.91
CA MET A 214 -6.13 0.95 -14.69
C MET A 214 -7.48 1.64 -14.90
N VAL A 215 -7.48 2.97 -14.73
CA VAL A 215 -8.67 3.80 -14.90
C VAL A 215 -8.37 4.99 -15.81
N ASP A 216 -9.43 5.50 -16.42
CA ASP A 216 -9.40 6.74 -17.18
C ASP A 216 -9.40 7.99 -16.25
N GLN A 217 -9.52 9.17 -16.83
CA GLN A 217 -9.56 10.43 -16.10
C GLN A 217 -10.80 10.60 -15.19
N ASP A 218 -11.88 9.87 -15.47
CA ASP A 218 -13.13 9.89 -14.72
C ASP A 218 -13.20 8.75 -13.68
N GLY A 219 -12.16 7.94 -13.57
CA GLY A 219 -12.07 6.82 -12.64
C GLY A 219 -12.78 5.56 -13.10
N GLN A 220 -13.20 5.49 -14.36
CA GLN A 220 -13.79 4.29 -14.93
C GLN A 220 -12.69 3.30 -15.35
N LEU A 221 -12.96 2.01 -15.21
CA LEU A 221 -12.04 0.97 -15.70
C LEU A 221 -11.73 1.17 -17.17
N ILE A 222 -10.46 0.98 -17.53
CA ILE A 222 -10.05 0.85 -18.93
C ILE A 222 -10.76 -0.34 -19.57
N PRO A 223 -11.10 -0.26 -20.88
CA PRO A 223 -11.69 -1.37 -21.61
C PRO A 223 -10.72 -2.55 -21.73
N GLU A 224 -11.27 -3.75 -21.86
CA GLU A 224 -10.50 -4.93 -22.26
C GLU A 224 -9.92 -4.74 -23.65
N GLN A 225 -8.69 -5.14 -23.84
CA GLN A 225 -8.03 -5.02 -25.13
C GLN A 225 -8.30 -6.21 -26.05
N ASN A 226 -8.54 -7.40 -25.49
CA ASN A 226 -8.87 -8.62 -26.23
C ASN A 226 -7.88 -8.88 -27.40
N ASN A 227 -6.60 -8.67 -27.17
CA ASN A 227 -5.52 -8.72 -28.15
C ASN A 227 -5.63 -7.71 -29.30
N GLN A 228 -6.47 -6.70 -29.19
CA GLN A 228 -6.59 -5.63 -30.19
C GLN A 228 -5.62 -4.50 -29.89
N VAL A 229 -4.92 -4.03 -30.92
CA VAL A 229 -3.98 -2.90 -30.83
C VAL A 229 -4.73 -1.57 -30.89
N GLY A 230 -4.25 -0.57 -30.12
CA GLY A 230 -4.76 0.79 -30.20
C GLY A 230 -6.02 1.06 -29.38
N ILE A 231 -6.44 0.12 -28.54
CA ILE A 231 -7.55 0.34 -27.60
C ILE A 231 -7.17 1.41 -26.57
N GLN A 232 -8.04 2.40 -26.41
CA GLN A 232 -7.86 3.52 -25.49
C GLN A 232 -9.15 3.74 -24.66
N PRO A 233 -9.02 4.19 -23.40
CA PRO A 233 -7.79 4.34 -22.62
C PRO A 233 -7.09 3.01 -22.35
N CYS A 234 -5.78 3.03 -22.14
CA CYS A 234 -4.96 1.85 -21.86
C CYS A 234 -4.30 1.95 -20.49
N PRO A 235 -3.73 0.87 -19.93
CA PRO A 235 -2.98 0.94 -18.67
C PRO A 235 -1.83 1.95 -18.74
N ILE A 236 -1.59 2.67 -17.64
CA ILE A 236 -0.50 3.64 -17.56
C ILE A 236 0.37 3.32 -16.35
N VAL A 237 1.64 3.00 -16.58
CA VAL A 237 2.62 2.90 -15.50
C VAL A 237 2.98 4.32 -15.05
N ILE A 238 2.50 4.72 -13.88
CA ILE A 238 2.64 6.09 -13.37
C ILE A 238 3.78 6.25 -12.37
N ARG A 239 4.32 5.15 -11.83
CA ARG A 239 5.42 5.15 -10.88
C ARG A 239 6.36 3.96 -11.10
N LYS A 240 7.65 4.26 -11.27
CA LYS A 240 8.72 3.27 -11.29
C LYS A 240 9.02 2.76 -9.88
N GLY A 241 9.41 1.50 -9.75
CA GLY A 241 9.74 0.89 -8.46
C GLY A 241 10.42 -0.47 -8.58
N LEU A 242 10.43 -1.20 -7.48
CA LEU A 242 10.98 -2.56 -7.41
C LEU A 242 10.40 -3.44 -8.52
N ASP A 243 11.24 -4.28 -9.12
CA ASP A 243 10.89 -5.24 -10.18
C ASP A 243 10.28 -4.62 -11.46
N ILE A 244 10.54 -3.34 -11.75
CA ILE A 244 9.93 -2.63 -12.89
C ILE A 244 10.12 -3.41 -14.21
N ASP A 245 11.28 -4.01 -14.46
CA ASP A 245 11.54 -4.71 -15.71
C ASP A 245 10.68 -5.98 -15.86
N LYS A 246 10.48 -6.72 -14.77
CA LYS A 246 9.59 -7.89 -14.73
C LYS A 246 8.13 -7.47 -14.91
N ILE A 247 7.73 -6.37 -14.27
CA ILE A 247 6.37 -5.82 -14.38
C ILE A 247 6.10 -5.36 -15.81
N MET A 248 7.03 -4.65 -16.46
CA MET A 248 6.90 -4.24 -17.84
C MET A 248 6.79 -5.45 -18.79
N ALA A 249 7.58 -6.51 -18.54
CA ALA A 249 7.48 -7.75 -19.32
C ALA A 249 6.11 -8.43 -19.14
N ASN A 250 5.59 -8.50 -17.91
CA ASN A 250 4.27 -9.05 -17.62
C ASN A 250 3.15 -8.21 -18.27
N MET A 251 3.27 -6.88 -18.22
CA MET A 251 2.35 -5.96 -18.89
C MET A 251 2.31 -6.22 -20.40
N ALA A 252 3.47 -6.36 -21.03
CA ALA A 252 3.57 -6.63 -22.49
C ALA A 252 3.04 -8.01 -22.92
N LEU A 253 2.94 -8.97 -22.00
CA LEU A 253 2.34 -10.28 -22.26
C LEU A 253 0.81 -10.26 -22.21
N ILE A 254 0.22 -9.31 -21.46
CA ILE A 254 -1.22 -9.27 -21.21
C ILE A 254 -1.89 -8.16 -22.01
N PHE A 255 -1.25 -6.99 -22.11
CA PHE A 255 -1.80 -5.83 -22.79
C PHE A 255 -1.07 -5.58 -24.11
N THR A 256 -1.81 -5.41 -25.18
CA THR A 256 -1.26 -5.03 -26.49
C THR A 256 -0.86 -3.56 -26.58
N SER A 257 -1.39 -2.74 -25.65
CA SER A 257 -1.09 -1.31 -25.55
C SER A 257 -1.06 -0.88 -24.09
N PHE A 258 0.00 -0.20 -23.66
CA PHE A 258 0.08 0.49 -22.38
C PHE A 258 1.09 1.64 -22.46
N ASP A 259 0.95 2.64 -21.59
CA ASP A 259 1.80 3.81 -21.52
C ASP A 259 2.70 3.80 -20.28
N TYR A 260 3.82 4.53 -20.36
CA TYR A 260 4.67 4.85 -19.22
C TYR A 260 4.74 6.38 -19.06
N ARG A 261 4.14 6.90 -17.96
CA ARG A 261 4.08 8.33 -17.65
C ARG A 261 4.47 8.56 -16.19
N HIS A 262 5.76 8.45 -15.90
CA HIS A 262 6.28 8.62 -14.54
C HIS A 262 5.91 9.99 -13.96
N GLY A 263 5.35 9.99 -12.74
CA GLY A 263 4.92 11.21 -12.04
C GLY A 263 3.54 11.72 -12.45
N PHE A 264 2.85 11.04 -13.34
CA PHE A 264 1.48 11.36 -13.72
C PHE A 264 0.51 10.82 -12.65
N TYR A 265 0.45 11.52 -11.53
CA TYR A 265 -0.52 11.24 -10.48
C TYR A 265 -1.71 12.18 -10.64
N TYR A 266 -2.89 11.67 -10.89
CA TYR A 266 -4.23 12.33 -10.83
C TYR A 266 -4.34 13.77 -11.32
#